data_5b7977fa26907ccd330a40065bf0e12d
#
_entry.id   5b7977fa26907ccd330a40065bf0e12d
#
_cell.length_a   1.000
_cell.length_b   1.000
_cell.length_c   1.000
_cell.angle_alpha   90.00
_cell.angle_beta   90.00
_cell.angle_gamma   90.00
#
_symmetry.space_group_name_H-M   'P 1'
#
loop_
_entity.id
_entity.type
_entity.pdbx_description
1 polymer ?
#
loop_
_entity_poly.entity_id
_entity_poly.type
_entity_poly.pdbx_seq_one_letter_code
_entity_poly.pdbx_strand_id
1 'polypeptide(L)'
;DKKQCLLQLRALEEQIKKADEKRVEAIAALNSTAINYSGLPSGNGKHNKIEMGIERVQAAQEEVNRLIDQKEMIKKELLERIKQCPTRECRILLRCKYIRFMTWAAIAKKLGVSKNHARQYIHKKALKEFK
;
A
#
# COMPACT_ATOMS: atom_id res chain seq x y z
N ASP A 1 -12.67 2.01 -15.81
CA ASP A 1 -11.54 2.61 -16.51
C ASP A 1 -10.25 1.82 -16.23
N LYS A 2 -9.52 1.53 -17.31
CA LYS A 2 -8.27 0.76 -17.24
C LYS A 2 -7.22 1.40 -16.34
N LYS A 3 -7.07 2.72 -16.45
CA LYS A 3 -6.08 3.45 -15.68
C LYS A 3 -6.42 3.44 -14.18
N GLN A 4 -7.69 3.58 -13.85
CA GLN A 4 -8.13 3.49 -12.46
C GLN A 4 -7.87 2.12 -11.87
N CYS A 5 -8.13 1.05 -12.62
CA CYS A 5 -7.82 -0.31 -12.18
C CYS A 5 -6.33 -0.48 -11.88
N LEU A 6 -5.47 0.04 -12.76
CA LEU A 6 -4.03 -0.03 -12.55
C LEU A 6 -3.55 0.79 -11.35
N LEU A 7 -4.24 1.91 -11.07
CA LEU A 7 -3.85 2.78 -9.95
C LEU A 7 -4.38 2.32 -8.59
N GLN A 8 -5.22 1.29 -8.55
CA GLN A 8 -5.81 0.79 -7.28
C GLN A 8 -4.74 0.38 -6.27
N LEU A 9 -3.69 -0.27 -6.74
CA LEU A 9 -2.64 -0.76 -5.85
C LEU A 9 -1.90 0.37 -5.15
N ARG A 10 -1.63 1.45 -5.89
CA ARG A 10 -0.99 2.64 -5.32
C ARG A 10 -1.89 3.32 -4.29
N ALA A 11 -3.18 3.40 -4.59
CA ALA A 11 -4.15 3.96 -3.64
C ALA A 11 -4.18 3.15 -2.34
N LEU A 12 -4.14 1.82 -2.44
CA LEU A 12 -4.07 0.95 -1.26
C LEU A 12 -2.77 1.12 -0.48
N GLU A 13 -1.64 1.29 -1.16
CA GLU A 13 -0.36 1.58 -0.49
C GLU A 13 -0.46 2.84 0.37
N GLU A 14 -1.08 3.90 -0.17
CA GLU A 14 -1.29 5.14 0.59
C GLU A 14 -2.20 4.91 1.80
N GLN A 15 -3.26 4.12 1.64
CA GLN A 15 -4.17 3.79 2.73
C GLN A 15 -3.46 2.97 3.82
N ILE A 16 -2.63 2.01 3.42
CA ILE A 16 -1.84 1.19 4.35
C ILE A 16 -0.89 2.07 5.15
N LYS A 17 -0.23 2.99 4.49
CA LYS A 17 0.68 3.93 5.14
C LYS A 17 -0.04 4.74 6.22
N LYS A 18 -1.22 5.29 5.89
CA LYS A 18 -2.03 6.05 6.85
C LYS A 18 -2.51 5.19 8.00
N ALA A 19 -2.95 3.98 7.70
CA ALA A 19 -3.42 3.04 8.73
C ALA A 19 -2.27 2.63 9.66
N ASP A 20 -1.07 2.43 9.12
CA ASP A 20 0.11 2.10 9.90
C ASP A 20 0.54 3.26 10.80
N GLU A 21 0.44 4.50 10.31
CA GLU A 21 0.71 5.69 11.12
C GLU A 21 -0.25 5.76 12.31
N LYS A 22 -1.53 5.47 12.10
CA LYS A 22 -2.52 5.42 13.19
C LYS A 22 -2.18 4.32 14.20
N ARG A 23 -1.72 3.17 13.71
CA ARG A 23 -1.30 2.07 14.58
C ARG A 23 -0.13 2.49 15.45
N VAL A 24 0.88 3.13 14.86
CA VAL A 24 2.05 3.63 15.60
C VAL A 24 1.65 4.67 16.65
N GLU A 25 0.74 5.59 16.29
CA GLU A 25 0.22 6.59 17.22
C GLU A 25 -0.54 5.92 18.39
N ALA A 26 -1.33 4.90 18.09
CA ALA A 26 -2.08 4.18 19.14
C ALA A 26 -1.13 3.47 20.10
N ILE A 27 -0.06 2.86 19.60
CA ILE A 27 0.97 2.21 20.42
C ILE A 27 1.68 3.25 21.29
N ALA A 28 2.06 4.38 20.72
CA ALA A 28 2.72 5.45 21.46
C ALA A 28 1.82 5.99 22.58
N ALA A 29 0.54 6.20 22.28
CA ALA A 29 -0.43 6.68 23.26
C ALA A 29 -0.63 5.66 24.40
N LEU A 30 -0.68 4.38 24.09
CA LEU A 30 -0.80 3.32 25.09
C LEU A 30 0.44 3.28 26.00
N ASN A 31 1.62 3.34 25.42
CA ASN A 31 2.89 3.34 26.17
C ASN A 31 2.97 4.56 27.09
N SER A 32 2.60 5.73 26.59
CA SER A 32 2.58 6.97 27.36
C SER A 32 1.61 6.87 28.54
N THR A 33 0.43 6.32 28.31
CA THR A 33 -0.58 6.12 29.37
C THR A 33 -0.06 5.16 30.44
N ALA A 34 0.55 4.06 30.04
CA ALA A 34 1.11 3.07 30.97
C ALA A 34 2.22 3.67 31.82
N ILE A 35 3.12 4.45 31.22
CA ILE A 35 4.22 5.12 31.93
C ILE A 35 3.68 6.15 32.92
N ASN A 36 2.72 6.97 32.51
CA ASN A 36 2.15 8.04 33.33
C ASN A 36 1.43 7.49 34.57
N TYR A 37 0.87 6.30 34.46
CA TYR A 37 0.18 5.67 35.59
C TYR A 37 1.05 4.73 36.43
N SER A 38 2.29 4.52 36.01
CA SER A 38 3.25 3.71 36.74
C SER A 38 3.53 4.33 38.13
N GLY A 39 3.30 3.56 39.22
CA GLY A 39 3.54 4.04 40.57
C GLY A 39 2.40 4.85 41.20
N LEU A 40 1.31 5.09 40.50
CA LEU A 40 0.13 5.74 41.06
C LEU A 40 -0.78 4.70 41.72
N PRO A 41 -1.56 5.11 42.75
CA PRO A 41 -2.56 4.20 43.32
C PRO A 41 -3.53 3.72 42.24
N SER A 42 -3.83 2.43 42.21
CA SER A 42 -4.71 1.87 41.20
C SER A 42 -6.16 2.34 41.42
N GLY A 43 -6.71 3.02 40.41
CA GLY A 43 -8.12 3.39 40.38
C GLY A 43 -8.75 2.79 39.12
N ASN A 44 -10.09 2.66 39.13
CA ASN A 44 -10.83 2.09 38.02
C ASN A 44 -10.61 2.85 36.69
N GLY A 45 -10.44 4.18 36.77
CA GLY A 45 -10.21 5.01 35.59
C GLY A 45 -8.90 4.70 34.85
N LYS A 46 -7.84 4.36 35.62
CA LYS A 46 -6.53 3.97 35.06
C LYS A 46 -6.64 2.68 34.26
N HIS A 47 -7.28 1.68 34.86
CA HIS A 47 -7.45 0.36 34.25
C HIS A 47 -8.24 0.47 32.92
N ASN A 48 -9.34 1.25 32.94
CA ASN A 48 -10.17 1.47 31.77
C ASN A 48 -9.40 2.16 30.64
N LYS A 49 -8.55 3.13 30.96
CA LYS A 49 -7.74 3.84 29.94
C LYS A 49 -6.74 2.90 29.27
N ILE A 50 -6.11 2.02 30.03
CA ILE A 50 -5.18 1.03 29.49
C ILE A 50 -5.91 0.04 28.60
N GLU A 51 -7.06 -0.48 29.04
CA GLU A 51 -7.89 -1.39 28.27
C GLU A 51 -8.36 -0.77 26.95
N MET A 52 -8.84 0.48 27.00
CA MET A 52 -9.24 1.23 25.79
C MET A 52 -8.07 1.43 24.85
N GLY A 53 -6.88 1.70 25.40
CA GLY A 53 -5.66 1.83 24.62
C GLY A 53 -5.29 0.54 23.89
N ILE A 54 -5.41 -0.60 24.57
CA ILE A 54 -5.16 -1.91 23.98
C ILE A 54 -6.15 -2.18 22.87
N GLU A 55 -7.43 -1.89 23.07
CA GLU A 55 -8.47 -2.06 22.05
C GLU A 55 -8.19 -1.22 20.81
N ARG A 56 -7.73 0.03 20.99
CA ARG A 56 -7.36 0.90 19.86
C ARG A 56 -6.19 0.33 19.06
N VAL A 57 -5.18 -0.19 19.74
CA VAL A 57 -4.03 -0.82 19.08
C VAL A 57 -4.48 -2.04 18.29
N GLN A 58 -5.32 -2.88 18.88
CA GLN A 58 -5.86 -4.06 18.21
C GLN A 58 -6.68 -3.69 16.98
N ALA A 59 -7.57 -2.69 17.09
CA ALA A 59 -8.39 -2.23 15.98
C ALA A 59 -7.53 -1.67 14.86
N ALA A 60 -6.49 -0.89 15.20
CA ALA A 60 -5.57 -0.32 14.21
C ALA A 60 -4.78 -1.42 13.52
N GLN A 61 -4.34 -2.45 14.25
CA GLN A 61 -3.63 -3.59 13.66
C GLN A 61 -4.53 -4.40 12.72
N GLU A 62 -5.78 -4.61 13.09
CA GLU A 62 -6.76 -5.31 12.25
C GLU A 62 -7.01 -4.56 10.95
N GLU A 63 -7.09 -3.23 11.00
CA GLU A 63 -7.28 -2.41 9.81
C GLU A 63 -6.07 -2.50 8.87
N VAL A 64 -4.85 -2.44 9.41
CA VAL A 64 -3.63 -2.62 8.60
C VAL A 64 -3.64 -4.00 7.94
N ASN A 65 -3.96 -5.04 8.69
CA ASN A 65 -4.00 -6.42 8.16
C ASN A 65 -5.05 -6.56 7.07
N ARG A 66 -6.23 -5.97 7.25
CA ARG A 66 -7.30 -6.00 6.25
C ARG A 66 -6.86 -5.36 4.93
N LEU A 67 -6.21 -4.20 5.03
CA LEU A 67 -5.73 -3.48 3.85
C LEU A 67 -4.59 -4.23 3.14
N ILE A 68 -3.69 -4.86 3.89
CA ILE A 68 -2.62 -5.68 3.33
C ILE A 68 -3.20 -6.87 2.57
N ASP A 69 -4.19 -7.56 3.13
CA ASP A 69 -4.86 -8.68 2.47
C ASP A 69 -5.54 -8.24 1.18
N GLN A 70 -6.23 -7.10 1.22
CA GLN A 70 -6.88 -6.53 0.05
C GLN A 70 -5.85 -6.18 -1.03
N LYS A 71 -4.72 -5.61 -0.63
CA LYS A 71 -3.61 -5.29 -1.54
C LYS A 71 -3.09 -6.55 -2.25
N GLU A 72 -2.87 -7.62 -1.50
CA GLU A 72 -2.36 -8.87 -2.07
C GLU A 72 -3.35 -9.48 -3.08
N MET A 73 -4.65 -9.41 -2.80
CA MET A 73 -5.67 -9.87 -3.74
C MET A 73 -5.68 -9.07 -5.04
N ILE A 74 -5.66 -7.75 -4.93
CA ILE A 74 -5.65 -6.86 -6.09
C ILE A 74 -4.38 -7.01 -6.89
N LYS A 75 -3.23 -7.12 -6.22
CA LYS A 75 -1.94 -7.34 -6.85
C LYS A 75 -1.95 -8.62 -7.70
N LYS A 76 -2.46 -9.70 -7.13
CA LYS A 76 -2.56 -10.99 -7.83
C LYS A 76 -3.43 -10.88 -9.07
N GLU A 77 -4.58 -10.23 -8.94
CA GLU A 77 -5.51 -10.01 -10.05
C GLU A 77 -4.87 -9.17 -11.16
N LEU A 78 -4.20 -8.07 -10.79
CA LEU A 78 -3.53 -7.21 -11.77
C LEU A 78 -2.40 -7.95 -12.48
N LEU A 79 -1.61 -8.74 -11.76
CA LEU A 79 -0.53 -9.52 -12.37
C LEU A 79 -1.06 -10.52 -13.38
N GLU A 80 -2.19 -11.17 -13.10
CA GLU A 80 -2.81 -12.09 -14.06
C GLU A 80 -3.29 -11.36 -15.32
N ARG A 81 -3.89 -10.19 -15.16
CA ARG A 81 -4.34 -9.38 -16.30
C ARG A 81 -3.16 -8.85 -17.12
N ILE A 82 -2.10 -8.40 -16.47
CA ILE A 82 -0.89 -7.93 -17.14
C ILE A 82 -0.23 -9.08 -17.94
N LYS A 83 -0.23 -10.26 -17.37
CA LYS A 83 0.33 -11.46 -18.02
C LYS A 83 -0.34 -11.76 -19.35
N GLN A 84 -1.59 -11.37 -19.53
CA GLN A 84 -2.34 -11.58 -20.76
C GLN A 84 -2.00 -10.58 -21.88
N CYS A 85 -1.26 -9.51 -21.58
CA CYS A 85 -0.81 -8.58 -22.61
C CYS A 85 0.16 -9.28 -23.55
N PRO A 86 -0.05 -9.16 -24.89
CA PRO A 86 0.78 -9.88 -25.85
C PRO A 86 2.22 -9.41 -25.94
N THR A 87 2.48 -8.13 -25.74
CA THR A 87 3.82 -7.55 -25.91
C THR A 87 4.63 -7.62 -24.61
N ARG A 88 5.82 -8.22 -24.67
CA ARG A 88 6.71 -8.36 -23.53
C ARG A 88 7.06 -7.02 -22.88
N GLU A 89 7.40 -6.02 -23.70
CA GLU A 89 7.77 -4.69 -23.23
C GLU A 89 6.63 -4.04 -22.45
N CYS A 90 5.40 -4.23 -22.94
CA CYS A 90 4.20 -3.71 -22.28
C CYS A 90 3.98 -4.39 -20.92
N ARG A 91 4.17 -5.70 -20.86
CA ARG A 91 4.06 -6.43 -19.58
C ARG A 91 5.09 -5.93 -18.57
N ILE A 92 6.32 -5.76 -19.01
CA ILE A 92 7.41 -5.27 -18.13
C ILE A 92 7.09 -3.87 -17.64
N LEU A 93 6.66 -2.97 -18.52
CA LEU A 93 6.32 -1.59 -18.15
C LEU A 93 5.18 -1.55 -17.15
N LEU A 94 4.10 -2.29 -17.38
CA LEU A 94 2.95 -2.30 -16.49
C LEU A 94 3.32 -2.82 -15.10
N ARG A 95 4.10 -3.89 -15.01
CA ARG A 95 4.57 -4.40 -13.73
C ARG A 95 5.45 -3.39 -13.01
N CYS A 96 6.40 -2.80 -13.74
CA CYS A 96 7.32 -1.84 -13.13
C CYS A 96 6.60 -0.59 -12.64
N LYS A 97 5.70 -0.06 -13.44
CA LYS A 97 5.00 1.20 -13.12
C LYS A 97 3.93 1.02 -12.05
N TYR A 98 3.07 0.01 -12.19
CA TYR A 98 1.85 -0.10 -11.40
C TYR A 98 1.93 -1.11 -10.24
N ILE A 99 2.88 -2.03 -10.28
CA ILE A 99 3.08 -2.99 -9.20
C ILE A 99 4.29 -2.61 -8.34
N ARG A 100 5.39 -2.21 -8.96
CA ARG A 100 6.65 -1.87 -8.26
C ARG A 100 6.85 -0.38 -8.03
N PHE A 101 6.00 0.46 -8.61
CA PHE A 101 6.04 1.93 -8.45
C PHE A 101 7.38 2.55 -8.84
N MET A 102 8.00 2.04 -9.91
CA MET A 102 9.27 2.55 -10.39
C MET A 102 9.10 3.89 -11.11
N THR A 103 10.15 4.70 -11.12
CA THR A 103 10.18 5.95 -11.87
C THR A 103 10.29 5.66 -13.38
N TRP A 104 9.87 6.63 -14.20
CA TRP A 104 10.00 6.50 -15.65
C TRP A 104 11.45 6.33 -16.08
N ALA A 105 12.39 7.01 -15.42
CA ALA A 105 13.81 6.87 -15.71
C ALA A 105 14.29 5.43 -15.46
N ALA A 106 13.89 4.81 -14.35
CA ALA A 106 14.26 3.44 -14.02
C ALA A 106 13.63 2.44 -15.00
N ILE A 107 12.38 2.66 -15.39
CA ILE A 107 11.67 1.82 -16.35
C ILE A 107 12.35 1.88 -17.72
N ALA A 108 12.68 3.09 -18.17
CA ALA A 108 13.37 3.30 -19.45
C ALA A 108 14.71 2.58 -19.48
N LYS A 109 15.47 2.67 -18.41
CA LYS A 109 16.76 1.99 -18.27
C LYS A 109 16.58 0.48 -18.37
N LYS A 110 15.58 -0.08 -17.70
CA LYS A 110 15.29 -1.50 -17.73
C LYS A 110 14.89 -1.99 -19.12
N LEU A 111 14.14 -1.18 -19.85
CA LEU A 111 13.67 -1.51 -21.20
C LEU A 111 14.72 -1.19 -22.29
N GLY A 112 15.79 -0.47 -21.93
CA GLY A 112 16.81 -0.07 -22.91
C GLY A 112 16.35 0.98 -23.89
N VAL A 113 15.43 1.87 -23.48
CA VAL A 113 14.87 2.92 -24.32
C VAL A 113 14.97 4.28 -23.62
N SER A 114 14.66 5.36 -24.34
CA SER A 114 14.61 6.68 -23.74
C SER A 114 13.40 6.81 -22.81
N LYS A 115 13.49 7.72 -21.85
CA LYS A 115 12.39 8.02 -20.93
C LYS A 115 11.13 8.43 -21.67
N ASN A 116 11.26 9.29 -22.69
CA ASN A 116 10.12 9.74 -23.49
C ASN A 116 9.50 8.60 -24.29
N HIS A 117 10.31 7.72 -24.85
CA HIS A 117 9.83 6.56 -25.59
C HIS A 117 9.02 5.63 -24.67
N ALA A 118 9.54 5.34 -23.48
CA ALA A 118 8.84 4.50 -22.52
C ALA A 118 7.50 5.11 -22.11
N ARG A 119 7.50 6.38 -21.77
CA ARG A 119 6.31 7.08 -21.26
C ARG A 119 5.25 7.32 -22.33
N GLN A 120 5.66 7.72 -23.54
CA GLN A 120 4.72 8.10 -24.58
C GLN A 120 4.30 6.96 -25.50
N TYR A 121 5.23 6.11 -25.90
CA TYR A 121 4.95 5.03 -26.84
C TYR A 121 4.56 3.71 -26.15
N ILE A 122 5.46 3.18 -25.35
CA ILE A 122 5.26 1.86 -24.73
C ILE A 122 4.10 1.91 -23.75
N HIS A 123 3.99 2.97 -22.96
CA HIS A 123 2.91 3.14 -22.00
C HIS A 123 1.53 3.20 -22.67
N LYS A 124 1.40 3.96 -23.76
CA LYS A 124 0.14 4.04 -24.51
C LYS A 124 -0.24 2.70 -25.10
N LYS A 125 0.73 1.99 -25.66
CA LYS A 125 0.51 0.65 -26.21
C LYS A 125 0.08 -0.31 -25.10
N ALA A 126 0.76 -0.25 -23.97
CA ALA A 126 0.45 -1.10 -22.81
C ALA A 126 -0.97 -0.87 -22.31
N LEU A 127 -1.41 0.38 -22.23
CA LEU A 127 -2.78 0.71 -21.80
C LEU A 127 -3.82 0.20 -22.79
N LYS A 128 -3.52 0.16 -24.09
CA LYS A 128 -4.41 -0.42 -25.09
C LYS A 128 -4.48 -1.94 -24.96
N GLU A 129 -3.37 -2.60 -24.69
CA GLU A 129 -3.30 -4.05 -24.57
C GLU A 129 -3.90 -4.56 -23.26
N PHE A 130 -3.88 -3.75 -22.23
CA PHE A 130 -4.41 -4.13 -20.90
C PHE A 130 -5.93 -4.23 -20.94
N LYS A 131 -6.46 -5.39 -20.53
CA LYS A 131 -7.91 -5.66 -20.54
C LYS A 131 -8.47 -5.93 -19.14
#